data_4e8920d34188246c89bc1eff5d2dff72
#
_entry.id   4e8920d34188246c89bc1eff5d2dff72
#
_cell.length_a   1.000
_cell.length_b   1.000
_cell.length_c   1.000
_cell.angle_alpha   90.00
_cell.angle_beta   90.00
_cell.angle_gamma   90.00
#
_symmetry.space_group_name_H-M   'P 1'
#
loop_
_entity.id
_entity.type
_entity.pdbx_description
1 polymer ?
#
loop_
_entity_poly.entity_id
_entity_poly.type
_entity_poly.pdbx_seq_one_letter_code
_entity_poly.pdbx_strand_id
1 'polypeptide(L)'
;MPTAARIETLLRDIAAREHELIALTQALVRIPTVNPPGDAYEACARALGERLRQRGFAVEYIRAKGAPGDSDSHPRINVVARREGTRPGPCVHFNSHIDVVEAGSGWSVDPFGGELREGRIYGRGTCDMKGGLAASVVACEALLDWAGEDRPGALEISGTVDEESGGFSGVGHLAKQGYFSKPKVDHVIIPEPLGVDRICLGHRGVWWAEVETRGRIAHGSMPFLGDSAILHMGAFLRQIEDELMPRLSQRRTAEPVEPPGARVSTLNINSIHGGQLAQRYASNAEGEPTGELPAPVVAHHCTAVLDRRFIAEEQLEAVKQEIIDMLDELKRTRPGFDYGVREIMSFVPTATPREAPVVQATARAIARVLGREPSFIASPGTYDQKHIVRTGGLRDCIAYGPGILDLAHQPDEYVAVDDLVHSAQVMALAAWQLLQGET
;
A
#
# COMPACT_ATOMS: atom_id res chain seq x y z
N MET A 1 13.00 -5.85 -33.25
CA MET A 1 11.59 -5.95 -32.78
C MET A 1 10.95 -7.23 -33.28
N PRO A 2 10.15 -7.95 -32.44
CA PRO A 2 9.36 -9.06 -32.93
C PRO A 2 8.31 -8.55 -33.92
N THR A 3 7.95 -9.39 -34.91
CA THR A 3 6.90 -9.07 -35.86
C THR A 3 5.55 -8.93 -35.15
N ALA A 4 4.61 -8.16 -35.72
CA ALA A 4 3.27 -8.04 -35.18
C ALA A 4 2.62 -9.42 -34.93
N ALA A 5 2.80 -10.37 -35.84
CA ALA A 5 2.29 -11.73 -35.73
C ALA A 5 2.88 -12.49 -34.51
N ARG A 6 4.16 -12.26 -34.18
CA ARG A 6 4.80 -12.89 -33.03
C ARG A 6 4.28 -12.31 -31.70
N ILE A 7 4.01 -11.00 -31.67
CA ILE A 7 3.35 -10.36 -30.50
C ILE A 7 1.95 -10.93 -30.31
N GLU A 8 1.15 -11.09 -31.38
CA GLU A 8 -0.18 -11.69 -31.30
C GLU A 8 -0.15 -13.11 -30.74
N THR A 9 0.93 -13.87 -31.01
CA THR A 9 1.10 -15.21 -30.42
C THR A 9 1.24 -15.10 -28.90
N LEU A 10 2.09 -14.22 -28.38
CA LEU A 10 2.23 -14.00 -26.92
C LEU A 10 0.90 -13.63 -26.28
N LEU A 11 0.16 -12.68 -26.86
CA LEU A 11 -1.12 -12.23 -26.29
C LEU A 11 -2.16 -13.37 -26.27
N ARG A 12 -2.23 -14.18 -27.34
CA ARG A 12 -3.13 -15.36 -27.36
C ARG A 12 -2.71 -16.44 -26.37
N ASP A 13 -1.40 -16.68 -26.21
CA ASP A 13 -0.88 -17.66 -25.27
C ASP A 13 -1.23 -17.27 -23.82
N ILE A 14 -1.18 -15.96 -23.48
CA ILE A 14 -1.61 -15.46 -22.18
C ILE A 14 -3.12 -15.61 -22.01
N ALA A 15 -3.92 -15.28 -23.00
CA ALA A 15 -5.37 -15.45 -22.93
C ALA A 15 -5.75 -16.94 -22.75
N ALA A 16 -5.04 -17.86 -23.38
CA ALA A 16 -5.26 -19.30 -23.20
C ALA A 16 -4.91 -19.81 -21.78
N ARG A 17 -4.16 -19.01 -20.98
CA ARG A 17 -3.83 -19.29 -19.57
C ARG A 17 -4.81 -18.69 -18.57
N GLU A 18 -5.98 -18.25 -18.99
CA GLU A 18 -7.03 -17.72 -18.11
C GLU A 18 -7.29 -18.62 -16.89
N HIS A 19 -7.38 -19.94 -17.12
CA HIS A 19 -7.58 -20.91 -16.04
C HIS A 19 -6.42 -20.95 -15.03
N GLU A 20 -5.17 -20.71 -15.48
CA GLU A 20 -4.00 -20.61 -14.59
C GLU A 20 -4.03 -19.34 -13.75
N LEU A 21 -4.45 -18.20 -14.35
CA LEU A 21 -4.67 -16.93 -13.66
C LEU A 21 -5.71 -17.08 -12.54
N ILE A 22 -6.85 -17.70 -12.87
CA ILE A 22 -7.92 -17.98 -11.89
C ILE A 22 -7.40 -18.87 -10.77
N ALA A 23 -6.79 -20.00 -11.11
CA ALA A 23 -6.31 -20.98 -10.14
C ALA A 23 -5.23 -20.41 -9.21
N LEU A 24 -4.29 -19.62 -9.75
CA LEU A 24 -3.25 -18.99 -8.95
C LEU A 24 -3.82 -17.92 -8.02
N THR A 25 -4.70 -17.06 -8.52
CA THR A 25 -5.38 -16.04 -7.70
C THR A 25 -6.13 -16.69 -6.55
N GLN A 26 -6.94 -17.73 -6.83
CA GLN A 26 -7.66 -18.50 -5.81
C GLN A 26 -6.72 -19.16 -4.78
N ALA A 27 -5.62 -19.74 -5.24
CA ALA A 27 -4.65 -20.38 -4.35
C ALA A 27 -3.98 -19.37 -3.39
N LEU A 28 -3.63 -18.18 -3.88
CA LEU A 28 -3.05 -17.12 -3.07
C LEU A 28 -4.08 -16.54 -2.06
N VAL A 29 -5.32 -16.33 -2.50
CA VAL A 29 -6.39 -15.79 -1.64
C VAL A 29 -6.73 -16.74 -0.49
N ARG A 30 -6.73 -18.05 -0.74
CA ARG A 30 -6.98 -19.09 0.27
C ARG A 30 -5.91 -19.19 1.35
N ILE A 31 -4.80 -18.48 1.21
CA ILE A 31 -3.80 -18.31 2.27
C ILE A 31 -4.06 -16.96 2.94
N PRO A 32 -4.68 -16.92 4.14
CA PRO A 32 -5.15 -15.68 4.78
C PRO A 32 -3.99 -14.94 5.44
N THR A 33 -3.27 -14.16 4.68
CA THR A 33 -2.10 -13.38 5.11
C THR A 33 -2.50 -12.07 5.76
N VAL A 34 -3.30 -12.14 6.82
CA VAL A 34 -3.89 -10.97 7.48
C VAL A 34 -2.84 -10.16 8.24
N ASN A 35 -2.81 -8.86 8.02
CA ASN A 35 -1.93 -7.90 8.67
C ASN A 35 -2.74 -6.73 9.29
N PRO A 36 -2.62 -6.43 10.59
CA PRO A 36 -1.92 -7.22 11.60
C PRO A 36 -2.63 -8.54 11.93
N PRO A 37 -1.97 -9.56 12.50
CA PRO A 37 -0.59 -9.59 13.03
C PRO A 37 0.49 -10.05 12.04
N GLY A 38 0.14 -10.43 10.82
CA GLY A 38 1.04 -11.02 9.82
C GLY A 38 0.93 -12.53 9.74
N ASP A 39 -0.31 -13.01 9.71
CA ASP A 39 -0.62 -14.44 9.63
C ASP A 39 -0.16 -15.04 8.29
N ALA A 40 0.21 -16.31 8.32
CA ALA A 40 0.50 -17.15 7.15
C ALA A 40 1.50 -16.60 6.11
N TYR A 41 2.32 -15.58 6.44
CA TYR A 41 3.28 -14.99 5.52
C TYR A 41 4.27 -16.01 4.94
N GLU A 42 4.86 -16.85 5.81
CA GLU A 42 5.79 -17.88 5.35
C GLU A 42 5.11 -18.89 4.42
N ALA A 43 3.88 -19.29 4.70
CA ALA A 43 3.13 -20.22 3.84
C ALA A 43 2.89 -19.62 2.44
N CYS A 44 2.49 -18.35 2.38
CA CYS A 44 2.28 -17.66 1.12
C CYS A 44 3.58 -17.45 0.33
N ALA A 45 4.64 -16.98 1.01
CA ALA A 45 5.96 -16.80 0.39
C ALA A 45 6.51 -18.12 -0.18
N ARG A 46 6.34 -19.25 0.58
CA ARG A 46 6.75 -20.58 0.11
C ARG A 46 5.93 -21.08 -1.08
N ALA A 47 4.61 -20.89 -1.05
CA ALA A 47 3.76 -21.28 -2.17
C ALA A 47 4.13 -20.54 -3.46
N LEU A 48 4.35 -19.23 -3.37
CA LEU A 48 4.82 -18.41 -4.50
C LEU A 48 6.21 -18.85 -4.95
N GLY A 49 7.16 -18.99 -4.02
CA GLY A 49 8.54 -19.34 -4.34
C GLY A 49 8.66 -20.73 -4.95
N GLU A 50 7.86 -21.71 -4.51
CA GLU A 50 7.86 -23.04 -5.10
C GLU A 50 7.36 -23.03 -6.56
N ARG A 51 6.26 -22.31 -6.85
CA ARG A 51 5.79 -22.12 -8.23
C ARG A 51 6.88 -21.51 -9.12
N LEU A 52 7.53 -20.45 -8.64
CA LEU A 52 8.58 -19.77 -9.41
C LEU A 52 9.83 -20.66 -9.60
N ARG A 53 10.19 -21.47 -8.58
CA ARG A 53 11.29 -22.43 -8.70
C ARG A 53 11.03 -23.48 -9.77
N GLN A 54 9.79 -23.98 -9.88
CA GLN A 54 9.39 -24.93 -10.92
C GLN A 54 9.52 -24.33 -12.33
N ARG A 55 9.46 -23.00 -12.43
CA ARG A 55 9.70 -22.24 -13.67
C ARG A 55 11.16 -21.82 -13.86
N GLY A 56 12.07 -22.34 -13.04
CA GLY A 56 13.52 -22.12 -13.13
C GLY A 56 14.01 -20.78 -12.59
N PHE A 57 13.24 -20.11 -11.77
CA PHE A 57 13.73 -18.94 -11.02
C PHE A 57 14.64 -19.40 -9.86
N ALA A 58 15.71 -18.65 -9.62
CA ALA A 58 16.47 -18.70 -8.37
C ALA A 58 15.65 -17.98 -7.30
N VAL A 59 15.30 -18.69 -6.22
CA VAL A 59 14.37 -18.20 -5.19
C VAL A 59 15.09 -18.00 -3.87
N GLU A 60 14.97 -16.82 -3.30
CA GLU A 60 15.46 -16.46 -1.97
C GLU A 60 14.28 -16.13 -1.04
N TYR A 61 14.37 -16.59 0.23
CA TYR A 61 13.45 -16.23 1.30
C TYR A 61 14.20 -15.37 2.31
N ILE A 62 13.70 -14.15 2.57
CA ILE A 62 14.39 -13.13 3.34
C ILE A 62 13.53 -12.73 4.53
N ARG A 63 13.95 -13.14 5.74
CA ARG A 63 13.29 -12.69 6.97
C ARG A 63 13.79 -11.30 7.36
N ALA A 64 12.87 -10.37 7.53
CA ALA A 64 13.16 -9.05 8.08
C ALA A 64 13.26 -9.14 9.62
N LYS A 65 14.29 -9.84 10.11
CA LYS A 65 14.46 -10.12 11.54
C LYS A 65 14.63 -8.83 12.36
N GLY A 66 13.80 -8.69 13.40
CA GLY A 66 13.80 -7.52 14.28
C GLY A 66 13.17 -6.26 13.68
N ALA A 67 12.59 -6.35 12.49
CA ALA A 67 11.78 -5.29 11.93
C ALA A 67 10.42 -5.18 12.65
N PRO A 68 9.67 -4.07 12.48
CA PRO A 68 8.36 -3.92 13.10
C PRO A 68 7.46 -5.13 12.84
N GLY A 69 6.84 -5.66 13.89
CA GLY A 69 5.94 -6.82 13.82
C GLY A 69 6.62 -8.18 13.68
N ASP A 70 7.94 -8.28 13.43
CA ASP A 70 8.63 -9.57 13.33
C ASP A 70 8.68 -10.28 14.68
N SER A 71 8.27 -11.53 14.68
CA SER A 71 8.34 -12.44 15.84
C SER A 71 8.49 -13.88 15.35
N ASP A 72 8.75 -14.81 16.24
CA ASP A 72 8.84 -16.22 15.87
C ASP A 72 7.44 -16.82 15.55
N SER A 73 6.36 -16.24 16.09
CA SER A 73 4.99 -16.61 15.74
C SER A 73 4.51 -15.98 14.43
N HIS A 74 5.01 -14.81 14.08
CA HIS A 74 4.64 -14.07 12.85
C HIS A 74 5.90 -13.56 12.14
N PRO A 75 6.71 -14.46 11.56
CA PRO A 75 7.96 -14.08 10.92
C PRO A 75 7.69 -13.30 9.63
N ARG A 76 8.37 -12.16 9.45
CA ARG A 76 8.29 -11.31 8.26
C ARG A 76 9.15 -11.89 7.15
N ILE A 77 8.59 -12.86 6.42
CA ILE A 77 9.27 -13.57 5.33
C ILE A 77 8.88 -12.99 3.99
N ASN A 78 9.83 -12.32 3.35
CA ASN A 78 9.74 -11.90 1.95
C ASN A 78 10.28 -13.02 1.04
N VAL A 79 9.79 -13.08 -0.19
CA VAL A 79 10.34 -13.94 -1.24
C VAL A 79 10.77 -13.09 -2.42
N VAL A 80 11.96 -13.35 -2.96
CA VAL A 80 12.47 -12.76 -4.19
C VAL A 80 12.90 -13.89 -5.11
N ALA A 81 12.46 -13.85 -6.35
CA ALA A 81 12.74 -14.86 -7.34
C ALA A 81 13.23 -14.22 -8.63
N ARG A 82 14.40 -14.64 -9.12
CA ARG A 82 15.08 -14.06 -10.27
C ARG A 82 15.42 -15.12 -11.32
N ARG A 83 15.20 -14.77 -12.59
CA ARG A 83 15.58 -15.59 -13.73
C ARG A 83 16.33 -14.76 -14.75
N GLU A 84 17.59 -15.09 -14.94
CA GLU A 84 18.47 -14.46 -15.93
C GLU A 84 18.16 -14.97 -17.34
N GLY A 85 18.36 -14.09 -18.33
CA GLY A 85 18.54 -14.49 -19.72
C GLY A 85 19.99 -14.85 -20.02
N THR A 86 20.26 -15.32 -21.23
CA THR A 86 21.62 -15.68 -21.66
C THR A 86 22.44 -14.49 -22.15
N ARG A 87 21.79 -13.36 -22.41
CA ARG A 87 22.44 -12.12 -22.88
C ARG A 87 22.38 -11.01 -21.85
N PRO A 88 23.42 -10.18 -21.74
CA PRO A 88 23.37 -8.98 -20.91
C PRO A 88 22.17 -8.09 -21.28
N GLY A 89 21.57 -7.45 -20.28
CA GLY A 89 20.45 -6.53 -20.45
C GLY A 89 19.90 -6.05 -19.13
N PRO A 90 18.85 -5.21 -19.15
CA PRO A 90 18.23 -4.68 -17.95
C PRO A 90 17.45 -5.74 -17.17
N CYS A 91 17.19 -5.46 -15.90
CA CYS A 91 16.32 -6.25 -15.04
C CYS A 91 14.95 -5.55 -14.90
N VAL A 92 13.89 -6.30 -15.19
CA VAL A 92 12.51 -5.89 -14.93
C VAL A 92 12.00 -6.64 -13.70
N HIS A 93 11.58 -5.90 -12.67
CA HIS A 93 11.11 -6.43 -11.41
C HIS A 93 9.60 -6.15 -11.23
N PHE A 94 8.84 -7.20 -10.94
CA PHE A 94 7.46 -7.11 -10.48
C PHE A 94 7.43 -7.25 -8.96
N ASN A 95 7.08 -6.16 -8.26
CA ASN A 95 6.96 -6.17 -6.81
C ASN A 95 5.50 -6.22 -6.41
N SER A 96 5.13 -7.21 -5.60
CA SER A 96 3.77 -7.35 -5.09
C SER A 96 3.79 -7.62 -3.60
N HIS A 97 2.89 -6.99 -2.85
CA HIS A 97 2.69 -7.41 -1.48
C HIS A 97 1.81 -8.66 -1.40
N ILE A 98 2.04 -9.47 -0.36
CA ILE A 98 1.29 -10.69 -0.11
C ILE A 98 0.33 -10.55 1.08
N ASP A 99 0.49 -9.52 1.89
CA ASP A 99 -0.40 -9.23 3.01
C ASP A 99 -1.74 -8.66 2.54
N VAL A 100 -2.71 -8.76 3.43
CA VAL A 100 -4.06 -8.23 3.24
C VAL A 100 -4.57 -7.68 4.56
N VAL A 101 -5.44 -6.67 4.52
CA VAL A 101 -6.12 -6.18 5.72
C VAL A 101 -7.13 -7.20 6.23
N GLU A 102 -7.58 -7.02 7.48
CA GLU A 102 -8.65 -7.81 8.07
C GLU A 102 -9.90 -7.84 7.17
N ALA A 103 -10.55 -9.00 7.07
CA ALA A 103 -11.74 -9.15 6.24
C ALA A 103 -12.89 -8.25 6.70
N GLY A 104 -13.05 -8.08 8.00
CA GLY A 104 -14.20 -7.37 8.57
C GLY A 104 -15.52 -8.14 8.43
N SER A 105 -16.63 -7.43 8.44
CA SER A 105 -17.98 -7.98 8.33
C SER A 105 -18.69 -7.54 7.05
N GLY A 106 -19.82 -8.17 6.74
CA GLY A 106 -20.66 -7.74 5.60
C GLY A 106 -20.40 -8.51 4.29
N TRP A 107 -19.59 -9.55 4.31
CA TRP A 107 -19.33 -10.40 3.15
C TRP A 107 -20.53 -11.28 2.80
N SER A 108 -20.83 -11.41 1.50
CA SER A 108 -21.83 -12.35 0.97
C SER A 108 -21.22 -13.71 0.62
N VAL A 109 -19.89 -13.82 0.60
CA VAL A 109 -19.09 -15.03 0.32
C VAL A 109 -18.05 -15.24 1.41
N ASP A 110 -17.38 -16.41 1.42
CA ASP A 110 -16.17 -16.59 2.25
C ASP A 110 -15.06 -15.65 1.77
N PRO A 111 -14.58 -14.71 2.62
CA PRO A 111 -13.55 -13.74 2.23
C PRO A 111 -12.22 -14.37 1.82
N PHE A 112 -11.96 -15.61 2.17
CA PHE A 112 -10.76 -16.36 1.77
C PHE A 112 -11.08 -17.58 0.89
N GLY A 113 -12.31 -17.69 0.39
CA GLY A 113 -12.74 -18.80 -0.48
C GLY A 113 -12.24 -18.69 -1.91
N GLY A 114 -12.05 -17.47 -2.42
CA GLY A 114 -11.71 -17.24 -3.83
C GLY A 114 -12.82 -17.69 -4.77
N GLU A 115 -14.08 -17.37 -4.45
CA GLU A 115 -15.25 -17.80 -5.24
C GLU A 115 -15.23 -17.18 -6.64
N LEU A 116 -15.30 -18.02 -7.67
CA LEU A 116 -15.50 -17.57 -9.06
C LEU A 116 -16.98 -17.49 -9.36
N ARG A 117 -17.48 -16.30 -9.63
CA ARG A 117 -18.86 -16.05 -9.98
C ARG A 117 -18.98 -14.94 -11.02
N GLU A 118 -19.69 -15.18 -12.11
CA GLU A 118 -19.95 -14.19 -13.17
C GLU A 118 -18.69 -13.50 -13.72
N GLY A 119 -17.62 -14.27 -13.96
CA GLY A 119 -16.34 -13.74 -14.46
C GLY A 119 -15.54 -12.91 -13.46
N ARG A 120 -15.84 -13.03 -12.16
CA ARG A 120 -15.16 -12.33 -11.07
C ARG A 120 -14.70 -13.32 -10.00
N ILE A 121 -13.51 -13.09 -9.47
CA ILE A 121 -13.00 -13.87 -8.33
C ILE A 121 -13.18 -13.00 -7.09
N TYR A 122 -14.02 -13.45 -6.17
CA TYR A 122 -14.33 -12.76 -4.92
C TYR A 122 -13.41 -13.24 -3.80
N GLY A 123 -12.97 -12.30 -2.95
CA GLY A 123 -12.19 -12.58 -1.76
C GLY A 123 -11.27 -11.43 -1.38
N ARG A 124 -10.90 -11.36 -0.10
CA ARG A 124 -9.95 -10.38 0.42
C ARG A 124 -8.57 -10.59 -0.22
N GLY A 125 -8.02 -9.53 -0.82
CA GLY A 125 -6.75 -9.58 -1.53
C GLY A 125 -6.89 -9.98 -3.01
N THR A 126 -8.07 -10.27 -3.52
CA THR A 126 -8.26 -10.53 -4.95
C THR A 126 -7.94 -9.29 -5.77
N CYS A 127 -8.38 -8.13 -5.29
CA CYS A 127 -8.11 -6.82 -5.88
C CYS A 127 -6.76 -6.29 -5.38
N ASP A 128 -6.56 -6.23 -4.08
CA ASP A 128 -5.42 -5.61 -3.42
C ASP A 128 -4.60 -6.65 -2.63
N MET A 129 -3.47 -7.22 -3.23
CA MET A 129 -3.11 -7.17 -4.67
C MET A 129 -2.72 -8.56 -5.21
N LYS A 130 -3.23 -9.66 -4.60
CA LYS A 130 -2.88 -11.04 -5.00
C LYS A 130 -3.30 -11.37 -6.44
N GLY A 131 -4.36 -10.72 -6.97
CA GLY A 131 -4.72 -10.81 -8.38
C GLY A 131 -3.64 -10.21 -9.28
N GLY A 132 -3.12 -9.05 -8.91
CA GLY A 132 -1.99 -8.41 -9.60
C GLY A 132 -0.72 -9.26 -9.55
N LEU A 133 -0.42 -9.85 -8.38
CA LEU A 133 0.67 -10.81 -8.22
C LEU A 133 0.48 -12.02 -9.16
N ALA A 134 -0.70 -12.62 -9.19
CA ALA A 134 -0.97 -13.76 -10.06
C ALA A 134 -0.81 -13.39 -11.54
N ALA A 135 -1.29 -12.21 -11.94
CA ALA A 135 -1.14 -11.70 -13.30
C ALA A 135 0.34 -11.49 -13.68
N SER A 136 1.16 -10.93 -12.79
CA SER A 136 2.60 -10.75 -13.04
C SER A 136 3.37 -12.06 -13.16
N VAL A 137 3.03 -13.05 -12.34
CA VAL A 137 3.63 -14.40 -12.41
C VAL A 137 3.32 -15.06 -13.75
N VAL A 138 2.05 -15.13 -14.15
CA VAL A 138 1.64 -15.73 -15.41
C VAL A 138 2.19 -14.97 -16.62
N ALA A 139 2.26 -13.64 -16.54
CA ALA A 139 2.91 -12.79 -17.55
C ALA A 139 4.39 -13.19 -17.76
N CYS A 140 5.14 -13.33 -16.68
CA CYS A 140 6.54 -13.76 -16.73
C CYS A 140 6.68 -15.18 -17.26
N GLU A 141 5.85 -16.14 -16.82
CA GLU A 141 5.88 -17.51 -17.29
C GLU A 141 5.60 -17.61 -18.81
N ALA A 142 4.57 -16.91 -19.28
CA ALA A 142 4.23 -16.86 -20.70
C ALA A 142 5.34 -16.20 -21.53
N LEU A 143 5.92 -15.11 -21.01
CA LEU A 143 7.04 -14.43 -21.66
C LEU A 143 8.27 -15.34 -21.78
N LEU A 144 8.58 -16.12 -20.74
CA LEU A 144 9.68 -17.11 -20.76
C LEU A 144 9.47 -18.18 -21.83
N ASP A 145 8.25 -18.75 -21.91
CA ASP A 145 7.91 -19.76 -22.89
C ASP A 145 7.97 -19.21 -24.34
N TRP A 146 7.50 -17.98 -24.52
CA TRP A 146 7.49 -17.31 -25.82
C TRP A 146 8.87 -16.81 -26.27
N ALA A 147 9.66 -16.21 -25.37
CA ALA A 147 10.98 -15.65 -25.70
C ALA A 147 12.08 -16.70 -25.75
N GLY A 148 11.94 -17.79 -24.99
CA GLY A 148 12.97 -18.80 -24.79
C GLY A 148 14.13 -18.31 -23.92
N GLU A 149 15.19 -19.11 -23.87
CA GLU A 149 16.37 -18.82 -23.03
C GLU A 149 17.24 -17.70 -23.64
N ASP A 150 17.29 -17.55 -24.97
CA ASP A 150 18.08 -16.52 -25.63
C ASP A 150 17.38 -15.15 -25.59
N ARG A 151 17.24 -14.63 -24.38
CA ARG A 151 16.69 -13.28 -24.12
C ARG A 151 17.71 -12.42 -23.38
N PRO A 152 17.66 -11.09 -23.50
CA PRO A 152 18.50 -10.20 -22.70
C PRO A 152 17.94 -10.03 -21.29
N GLY A 153 18.83 -9.65 -20.37
CA GLY A 153 18.47 -9.16 -19.04
C GLY A 153 17.85 -10.21 -18.12
N ALA A 154 17.13 -9.75 -17.12
CA ALA A 154 16.53 -10.58 -16.09
C ALA A 154 15.06 -10.24 -15.85
N LEU A 155 14.28 -11.24 -15.46
CA LEU A 155 12.96 -11.08 -14.84
C LEU A 155 13.08 -11.37 -13.35
N GLU A 156 12.55 -10.49 -12.52
CA GLU A 156 12.52 -10.65 -11.07
C GLU A 156 11.10 -10.42 -10.55
N ILE A 157 10.68 -11.26 -9.60
CA ILE A 157 9.37 -11.18 -8.94
C ILE A 157 9.60 -11.22 -7.44
N SER A 158 8.96 -10.32 -6.69
CA SER A 158 8.92 -10.38 -5.24
C SER A 158 7.51 -10.50 -4.69
N GLY A 159 7.40 -11.25 -3.59
CA GLY A 159 6.25 -11.23 -2.70
C GLY A 159 6.70 -10.63 -1.37
N THR A 160 6.25 -9.43 -1.06
CA THR A 160 6.68 -8.64 0.10
C THR A 160 5.60 -8.57 1.16
N VAL A 161 5.99 -8.30 2.40
CA VAL A 161 5.09 -8.26 3.56
C VAL A 161 4.88 -6.84 4.04
N ASP A 162 3.81 -6.65 4.83
CA ASP A 162 3.53 -5.43 5.61
C ASP A 162 3.32 -4.15 4.77
N GLU A 163 2.94 -4.25 3.48
CA GLU A 163 2.60 -3.06 2.69
C GLU A 163 1.47 -2.28 3.38
N GLU A 164 0.42 -2.96 3.79
CA GLU A 164 -0.80 -2.45 4.44
C GLU A 164 -0.52 -1.73 5.78
N SER A 165 0.65 -1.96 6.37
CA SER A 165 1.14 -1.29 7.58
C SER A 165 2.40 -0.44 7.36
N GLY A 166 2.67 -0.05 6.10
CA GLY A 166 3.72 0.88 5.72
C GLY A 166 4.95 0.30 5.04
N GLY A 167 5.06 -1.02 4.86
CA GLY A 167 6.09 -1.69 4.04
C GLY A 167 7.50 -1.74 4.64
N PHE A 168 7.65 -1.46 5.94
CA PHE A 168 8.99 -1.38 6.56
C PHE A 168 9.70 -2.72 6.64
N SER A 169 8.97 -3.81 6.86
CA SER A 169 9.49 -5.19 6.93
C SER A 169 9.51 -5.88 5.57
N GLY A 170 8.78 -5.33 4.59
CA GLY A 170 8.74 -5.75 3.20
C GLY A 170 9.74 -5.03 2.34
N VAL A 171 9.22 -4.23 1.40
CA VAL A 171 10.04 -3.48 0.43
C VAL A 171 11.04 -2.56 1.10
N GLY A 172 10.69 -1.92 2.23
CA GLY A 172 11.62 -1.09 2.98
C GLY A 172 12.86 -1.85 3.47
N HIS A 173 12.68 -3.09 3.94
CA HIS A 173 13.79 -3.96 4.34
C HIS A 173 14.64 -4.39 3.13
N LEU A 174 13.99 -4.84 2.05
CA LEU A 174 14.67 -5.27 0.83
C LEU A 174 15.43 -4.11 0.16
N ALA A 175 14.85 -2.92 0.12
CA ALA A 175 15.51 -1.72 -0.44
C ALA A 175 16.80 -1.36 0.31
N LYS A 176 16.81 -1.46 1.65
CA LYS A 176 18.02 -1.27 2.48
C LYS A 176 19.13 -2.29 2.17
N GLN A 177 18.75 -3.48 1.66
CA GLN A 177 19.68 -4.52 1.25
C GLN A 177 20.07 -4.44 -0.25
N GLY A 178 19.61 -3.40 -0.96
CA GLY A 178 19.96 -3.15 -2.35
C GLY A 178 19.17 -3.94 -3.39
N TYR A 179 18.02 -4.53 -3.02
CA TYR A 179 17.19 -5.27 -3.98
C TYR A 179 16.52 -4.37 -5.01
N PHE A 180 16.26 -3.10 -4.71
CA PHE A 180 15.64 -2.13 -5.61
C PHE A 180 16.61 -1.03 -6.01
N SER A 181 17.83 -1.38 -6.36
CA SER A 181 18.86 -0.42 -6.77
C SER A 181 19.67 -0.93 -7.96
N LYS A 182 20.19 0.01 -8.77
CA LYS A 182 21.13 -0.31 -9.84
C LYS A 182 22.46 -0.81 -9.27
N PRO A 183 23.15 -1.74 -9.93
CA PRO A 183 22.81 -2.35 -11.23
C PRO A 183 21.90 -3.59 -11.12
N LYS A 184 21.37 -3.92 -9.94
CA LYS A 184 20.61 -5.16 -9.73
C LYS A 184 19.24 -5.12 -10.40
N VAL A 185 18.53 -3.99 -10.32
CA VAL A 185 17.21 -3.76 -10.93
C VAL A 185 17.22 -2.44 -11.69
N ASP A 186 16.61 -2.40 -12.86
CA ASP A 186 16.50 -1.22 -13.71
C ASP A 186 15.10 -0.63 -13.74
N HIS A 187 14.06 -1.48 -13.77
CA HIS A 187 12.67 -1.11 -13.94
C HIS A 187 11.79 -1.87 -12.96
N VAL A 188 10.81 -1.19 -12.35
CA VAL A 188 9.86 -1.83 -11.42
C VAL A 188 8.43 -1.53 -11.84
N ILE A 189 7.61 -2.57 -11.86
CA ILE A 189 6.15 -2.48 -11.97
C ILE A 189 5.54 -3.09 -10.70
N ILE A 190 4.66 -2.34 -10.04
CA ILE A 190 3.92 -2.78 -8.85
C ILE A 190 2.48 -3.05 -9.30
N PRO A 191 2.01 -4.31 -9.31
CA PRO A 191 0.69 -4.68 -9.86
C PRO A 191 -0.51 -4.30 -8.98
N GLU A 192 -0.57 -3.04 -8.52
CA GLU A 192 -1.66 -2.47 -7.71
C GLU A 192 -2.98 -2.30 -8.48
N PRO A 193 -4.15 -2.33 -7.80
CA PRO A 193 -5.47 -2.31 -8.41
C PRO A 193 -5.90 -0.91 -8.89
N LEU A 194 -5.27 -0.42 -9.95
CA LEU A 194 -5.47 0.94 -10.42
C LEU A 194 -6.22 1.04 -11.74
N GLY A 195 -6.68 -0.11 -12.26
CA GLY A 195 -7.38 -0.25 -13.54
C GLY A 195 -6.44 -0.54 -14.70
N VAL A 196 -6.86 -1.44 -15.58
CA VAL A 196 -6.04 -1.98 -16.68
C VAL A 196 -5.63 -0.97 -17.75
N ASP A 197 -6.28 0.19 -17.81
CA ASP A 197 -6.01 1.28 -18.75
C ASP A 197 -5.35 2.49 -18.11
N ARG A 198 -4.82 2.36 -16.88
CA ARG A 198 -4.22 3.44 -16.12
C ARG A 198 -2.78 3.11 -15.73
N ILE A 199 -1.93 4.13 -15.76
CA ILE A 199 -0.56 4.06 -15.24
C ILE A 199 -0.48 5.00 -14.05
N CYS A 200 -0.21 4.47 -12.87
CA CYS A 200 0.00 5.28 -11.68
C CYS A 200 1.48 5.67 -11.58
N LEU A 201 1.71 6.96 -11.70
CA LEU A 201 3.06 7.53 -11.72
C LEU A 201 3.63 7.72 -10.31
N GLY A 202 2.76 7.82 -9.30
CA GLY A 202 3.22 8.14 -7.95
C GLY A 202 2.08 8.27 -6.95
N HIS A 203 2.38 8.86 -5.80
CA HIS A 203 1.45 9.01 -4.70
C HIS A 203 1.64 10.33 -3.95
N ARG A 204 0.59 10.72 -3.20
CA ARG A 204 0.67 11.84 -2.27
C ARG A 204 1.64 11.56 -1.13
N GLY A 205 2.06 12.62 -0.44
CA GLY A 205 2.79 12.51 0.81
C GLY A 205 1.90 12.12 1.99
N VAL A 206 2.51 11.57 3.02
CA VAL A 206 1.86 11.24 4.29
C VAL A 206 2.75 11.65 5.45
N TRP A 207 2.11 12.15 6.50
CA TRP A 207 2.71 12.33 7.82
C TRP A 207 1.72 11.86 8.87
N TRP A 208 2.08 10.79 9.58
CA TRP A 208 1.35 10.32 10.75
C TRP A 208 2.09 10.74 12.00
N ALA A 209 1.36 11.38 12.88
CA ALA A 209 1.91 11.85 14.15
C ALA A 209 0.92 11.62 15.28
N GLU A 210 1.44 11.29 16.45
CA GLU A 210 0.73 11.31 17.70
C GLU A 210 0.97 12.64 18.38
N VAL A 211 -0.10 13.34 18.70
CA VAL A 211 -0.10 14.54 19.53
C VAL A 211 -0.59 14.17 20.91
N GLU A 212 0.19 14.49 21.92
CA GLU A 212 -0.14 14.35 23.33
C GLU A 212 -0.45 15.72 23.92
N THR A 213 -1.52 15.84 24.68
CA THR A 213 -1.75 16.99 25.57
C THR A 213 -1.66 16.54 27.01
N ARG A 214 -1.07 17.39 27.85
CA ARG A 214 -0.82 17.13 29.26
C ARG A 214 -1.57 18.13 30.12
N GLY A 215 -1.96 17.66 31.29
CA GLY A 215 -2.67 18.45 32.26
C GLY A 215 -2.24 18.10 33.69
N ARG A 216 -3.10 18.41 34.65
CA ARG A 216 -2.86 18.15 36.07
C ARG A 216 -4.03 17.39 36.68
N ILE A 217 -3.76 16.25 37.32
CA ILE A 217 -4.76 15.44 38.00
C ILE A 217 -5.32 16.19 39.22
N ALA A 218 -6.63 16.05 39.46
CA ALA A 218 -7.32 16.52 40.63
C ALA A 218 -8.58 15.68 40.87
N HIS A 219 -9.22 15.83 42.00
CA HIS A 219 -10.51 15.20 42.26
C HIS A 219 -11.57 15.70 41.28
N GLY A 220 -12.37 14.82 40.70
CA GLY A 220 -13.36 15.17 39.66
C GLY A 220 -14.42 16.16 40.10
N SER A 221 -14.77 16.22 41.40
CA SER A 221 -15.69 17.22 41.95
C SER A 221 -15.04 18.60 42.20
N MET A 222 -13.72 18.71 42.08
CA MET A 222 -12.94 19.94 42.24
C MET A 222 -12.04 20.20 41.05
N PRO A 223 -12.60 20.30 39.82
CA PRO A 223 -11.80 20.40 38.60
C PRO A 223 -10.95 21.69 38.54
N PHE A 224 -11.31 22.72 39.32
CA PHE A 224 -10.55 23.96 39.44
C PHE A 224 -9.17 23.79 40.11
N LEU A 225 -8.93 22.66 40.78
CA LEU A 225 -7.59 22.28 41.32
C LEU A 225 -6.75 21.51 40.32
N GLY A 226 -7.37 21.03 39.26
CA GLY A 226 -6.72 20.27 38.19
C GLY A 226 -6.53 21.08 36.90
N ASP A 227 -6.16 20.37 35.86
CA ASP A 227 -6.12 20.86 34.48
C ASP A 227 -6.41 19.71 33.53
N SER A 228 -7.41 19.84 32.68
CA SER A 228 -7.90 18.73 31.87
C SER A 228 -7.18 18.64 30.55
N ALA A 229 -6.36 17.59 30.35
CA ALA A 229 -5.71 17.28 29.09
C ALA A 229 -6.74 17.01 27.97
N ILE A 230 -7.91 16.45 28.29
CA ILE A 230 -8.98 16.24 27.30
C ILE A 230 -9.52 17.58 26.79
N LEU A 231 -9.69 18.59 27.67
CA LEU A 231 -10.11 19.92 27.26
C LEU A 231 -9.02 20.67 26.46
N HIS A 232 -7.76 20.38 26.72
CA HIS A 232 -6.64 20.87 25.92
C HIS A 232 -6.67 20.26 24.53
N MET A 233 -6.82 18.94 24.41
CA MET A 233 -6.97 18.25 23.12
C MET A 233 -8.18 18.76 22.36
N GLY A 234 -9.33 18.94 23.03
CA GLY A 234 -10.54 19.50 22.41
C GLY A 234 -10.31 20.90 21.80
N ALA A 235 -9.52 21.76 22.47
CA ALA A 235 -9.16 23.07 21.93
C ALA A 235 -8.29 22.96 20.67
N PHE A 236 -7.33 22.04 20.65
CA PHE A 236 -6.47 21.78 19.48
C PHE A 236 -7.28 21.22 18.31
N LEU A 237 -8.14 20.21 18.54
CA LEU A 237 -8.97 19.61 17.50
C LEU A 237 -9.96 20.64 16.90
N ARG A 238 -10.51 21.51 17.72
CA ARG A 238 -11.36 22.60 17.26
C ARG A 238 -10.57 23.57 16.35
N GLN A 239 -9.36 23.95 16.72
CA GLN A 239 -8.52 24.81 15.90
C GLN A 239 -8.18 24.14 14.55
N ILE A 240 -7.92 22.81 14.54
CA ILE A 240 -7.77 22.04 13.30
C ILE A 240 -9.01 22.17 12.42
N GLU A 241 -10.21 21.95 13.00
CA GLU A 241 -11.47 21.97 12.26
C GLU A 241 -11.81 23.37 11.73
N ASP A 242 -11.69 24.39 12.59
CA ASP A 242 -12.10 25.75 12.27
C ASP A 242 -11.11 26.50 11.36
N GLU A 243 -9.80 26.19 11.44
CA GLU A 243 -8.76 26.95 10.75
C GLU A 243 -7.97 26.13 9.73
N LEU A 244 -7.47 24.94 10.09
CA LEU A 244 -6.55 24.19 9.23
C LEU A 244 -7.30 23.48 8.10
N MET A 245 -8.34 22.72 8.40
CA MET A 245 -9.08 21.96 7.38
C MET A 245 -9.62 22.84 6.25
N PRO A 246 -10.20 24.04 6.50
CA PRO A 246 -10.61 24.95 5.42
C PRO A 246 -9.45 25.40 4.54
N ARG A 247 -8.26 25.65 5.11
CA ARG A 247 -7.06 26.01 4.34
C ARG A 247 -6.56 24.86 3.50
N LEU A 248 -6.56 23.62 4.04
CA LEU A 248 -6.12 22.43 3.33
C LEU A 248 -7.00 22.13 2.11
N SER A 249 -8.32 22.30 2.24
CA SER A 249 -9.27 22.05 1.15
C SER A 249 -9.06 22.95 -0.07
N GLN A 250 -8.38 24.08 0.10
CA GLN A 250 -8.04 25.02 -0.98
C GLN A 250 -6.70 24.69 -1.64
N ARG A 251 -5.85 23.90 -1.02
CA ARG A 251 -4.56 23.48 -1.59
C ARG A 251 -4.79 22.31 -2.53
N ARG A 252 -4.72 22.59 -3.81
CA ARG A 252 -5.01 21.62 -4.86
C ARG A 252 -3.78 21.37 -5.73
N THR A 253 -3.50 20.08 -5.98
CA THR A 253 -2.43 19.66 -6.88
C THR A 253 -2.88 19.68 -8.34
N ALA A 254 -1.92 19.98 -9.24
CA ALA A 254 -2.07 19.76 -10.68
C ALA A 254 -1.89 18.28 -11.08
N GLU A 255 -1.28 17.48 -10.21
CA GLU A 255 -1.09 16.05 -10.46
C GLU A 255 -2.45 15.33 -10.59
N PRO A 256 -2.55 14.31 -11.45
CA PRO A 256 -3.82 13.63 -11.74
C PRO A 256 -4.19 12.62 -10.65
N VAL A 257 -4.26 13.06 -9.39
CA VAL A 257 -4.66 12.19 -8.27
C VAL A 257 -6.11 11.74 -8.46
N GLU A 258 -6.34 10.45 -8.32
CA GLU A 258 -7.65 9.81 -8.38
C GLU A 258 -8.02 9.16 -7.04
N PRO A 259 -9.29 9.28 -6.59
CA PRO A 259 -10.38 10.06 -7.21
C PRO A 259 -10.15 11.58 -7.10
N PRO A 260 -10.84 12.41 -7.91
CA PRO A 260 -10.61 13.87 -7.96
C PRO A 260 -10.77 14.61 -6.64
N GLY A 261 -11.55 14.08 -5.70
CA GLY A 261 -11.67 14.58 -4.33
C GLY A 261 -10.37 14.51 -3.52
N ALA A 262 -9.45 13.61 -3.91
CA ALA A 262 -8.15 13.45 -3.28
C ALA A 262 -7.06 14.39 -3.84
N ARG A 263 -7.40 15.28 -4.79
CA ARG A 263 -6.47 16.31 -5.33
C ARG A 263 -6.24 17.49 -4.38
N VAL A 264 -6.72 17.41 -3.17
CA VAL A 264 -6.50 18.40 -2.12
C VAL A 264 -5.75 17.80 -0.96
N SER A 265 -5.10 18.65 -0.19
CA SER A 265 -4.49 18.26 1.07
C SER A 265 -5.55 17.92 2.11
N THR A 266 -5.30 16.89 2.93
CA THR A 266 -6.27 16.44 3.93
C THR A 266 -5.62 16.16 5.26
N LEU A 267 -6.38 16.25 6.34
CA LEU A 267 -6.02 15.79 7.67
C LEU A 267 -7.19 15.00 8.24
N ASN A 268 -6.92 13.77 8.69
CA ASN A 268 -7.87 12.95 9.42
C ASN A 268 -7.38 12.72 10.85
N ILE A 269 -8.30 12.61 11.80
CA ILE A 269 -8.01 12.20 13.17
C ILE A 269 -8.34 10.72 13.27
N ASN A 270 -7.31 9.86 13.29
CA ASN A 270 -7.48 8.42 13.27
C ASN A 270 -7.97 7.86 14.61
N SER A 271 -7.53 8.47 15.70
CA SER A 271 -7.95 8.06 17.04
C SER A 271 -7.76 9.19 18.04
N ILE A 272 -8.50 9.11 19.13
CA ILE A 272 -8.33 9.95 20.31
C ILE A 272 -8.52 9.09 21.56
N HIS A 273 -7.60 9.21 22.52
CA HIS A 273 -7.65 8.52 23.81
C HIS A 273 -7.30 9.48 24.93
N GLY A 274 -8.15 9.58 25.95
CA GLY A 274 -7.90 10.50 27.07
C GLY A 274 -8.55 10.02 28.36
N GLY A 275 -7.91 10.29 29.49
CA GLY A 275 -8.37 9.86 30.79
C GLY A 275 -8.24 8.36 31.02
N GLN A 276 -9.16 7.80 31.80
CA GLN A 276 -9.23 6.37 32.03
C GLN A 276 -10.00 5.69 30.89
N LEU A 277 -9.58 4.48 30.50
CA LEU A 277 -10.31 3.67 29.52
C LEU A 277 -11.72 3.41 30.04
N ALA A 278 -12.73 3.74 29.21
CA ALA A 278 -14.12 3.44 29.53
C ALA A 278 -14.31 1.91 29.44
N GLN A 279 -14.50 1.26 30.59
CA GLN A 279 -15.07 -0.10 30.61
C GLN A 279 -16.58 0.03 30.28
N ARG A 280 -17.13 -0.97 29.58
CA ARG A 280 -18.59 -1.03 29.40
C ARG A 280 -19.21 -1.33 30.74
N TYR A 281 -19.91 -0.35 31.30
CA TYR A 281 -20.67 -0.55 32.54
C TYR A 281 -21.94 -1.33 32.21
N ALA A 282 -22.10 -2.47 32.83
CA ALA A 282 -23.39 -3.14 32.91
C ALA A 282 -24.17 -2.55 34.10
N SER A 283 -25.48 -2.54 34.01
CA SER A 283 -26.36 -2.17 35.14
C SER A 283 -27.14 -3.39 35.55
N ASN A 284 -27.42 -3.52 36.88
CA ASN A 284 -28.36 -4.49 37.41
C ASN A 284 -29.82 -4.10 37.07
N ALA A 285 -30.80 -4.88 37.54
CA ALA A 285 -32.21 -4.65 37.28
C ALA A 285 -32.73 -3.32 37.90
N GLU A 286 -32.07 -2.84 38.94
CA GLU A 286 -32.37 -1.60 39.66
C GLU A 286 -31.70 -0.36 38.98
N GLY A 287 -30.90 -0.57 37.92
CA GLY A 287 -30.20 0.50 37.19
C GLY A 287 -28.88 0.92 37.82
N GLU A 288 -28.40 0.20 38.85
CA GLU A 288 -27.11 0.46 39.47
C GLU A 288 -25.97 -0.09 38.61
N PRO A 289 -24.83 0.62 38.45
CA PRO A 289 -23.72 0.14 37.69
C PRO A 289 -23.05 -1.09 38.35
N THR A 290 -22.70 -2.06 37.50
CA THR A 290 -21.99 -3.29 37.95
C THR A 290 -20.57 -3.29 37.37
N GLY A 291 -19.60 -3.82 38.11
CA GLY A 291 -18.18 -3.88 37.75
C GLY A 291 -17.35 -2.72 38.30
N GLU A 292 -16.12 -2.59 37.80
CA GLU A 292 -15.20 -1.52 38.20
C GLU A 292 -15.62 -0.18 37.58
N LEU A 293 -15.80 0.85 38.41
CA LEU A 293 -16.07 2.20 38.00
C LEU A 293 -14.76 3.00 37.85
N PRO A 294 -14.66 3.94 36.91
CA PRO A 294 -13.49 4.81 36.81
C PRO A 294 -13.41 5.73 38.04
N ALA A 295 -12.19 6.03 38.46
CA ALA A 295 -12.00 7.01 39.51
C ALA A 295 -12.42 8.42 39.00
N PRO A 296 -13.14 9.22 39.83
CA PRO A 296 -13.57 10.54 39.45
C PRO A 296 -12.42 11.55 39.51
N VAL A 297 -11.53 11.50 38.53
CA VAL A 297 -10.35 12.37 38.44
C VAL A 297 -10.36 13.24 37.19
N VAL A 298 -9.73 14.43 37.28
CA VAL A 298 -9.43 15.24 36.11
C VAL A 298 -8.37 14.55 35.27
N ALA A 299 -8.66 14.33 33.99
CA ALA A 299 -7.74 13.66 33.07
C ALA A 299 -6.47 14.50 32.86
N HIS A 300 -5.31 13.92 33.16
CA HIS A 300 -4.01 14.61 33.03
C HIS A 300 -3.23 14.26 31.76
N HIS A 301 -3.82 13.40 30.92
CA HIS A 301 -3.21 12.94 29.67
C HIS A 301 -4.28 12.67 28.62
N CYS A 302 -4.01 13.09 27.36
CA CYS A 302 -4.85 12.77 26.19
C CYS A 302 -3.95 12.72 24.96
N THR A 303 -4.17 11.75 24.09
CA THR A 303 -3.46 11.58 22.81
C THR A 303 -4.44 11.55 21.65
N ALA A 304 -4.02 12.06 20.50
CA ALA A 304 -4.69 11.90 19.21
C ALA A 304 -3.69 11.53 18.12
N VAL A 305 -4.08 10.65 17.22
CA VAL A 305 -3.28 10.27 16.05
C VAL A 305 -3.80 11.00 14.82
N LEU A 306 -2.92 11.76 14.20
CA LEU A 306 -3.17 12.53 12.99
C LEU A 306 -2.70 11.77 11.77
N ASP A 307 -3.51 11.73 10.71
CA ASP A 307 -3.15 11.28 9.36
C ASP A 307 -3.22 12.49 8.41
N ARG A 308 -2.09 13.12 8.17
CA ARG A 308 -1.94 14.26 7.27
C ARG A 308 -1.49 13.77 5.89
N ARG A 309 -2.35 13.90 4.88
CA ARG A 309 -2.02 13.64 3.48
C ARG A 309 -1.75 14.95 2.78
N PHE A 310 -0.60 15.08 2.11
CA PHE A 310 -0.18 16.32 1.49
C PHE A 310 0.21 16.12 0.02
N ILE A 311 0.03 17.19 -0.74
CA ILE A 311 0.19 17.21 -2.20
C ILE A 311 1.66 17.44 -2.59
N ALA A 312 1.98 17.23 -3.87
CA ALA A 312 3.35 17.33 -4.38
C ALA A 312 3.97 18.72 -4.22
N GLU A 313 3.14 19.76 -4.16
CA GLU A 313 3.54 21.15 -4.01
C GLU A 313 3.88 21.54 -2.56
N GLU A 314 3.62 20.67 -1.58
CA GLU A 314 3.91 20.91 -0.17
C GLU A 314 5.23 20.26 0.26
N GLN A 315 5.93 20.91 1.17
CA GLN A 315 7.16 20.41 1.77
C GLN A 315 6.86 19.77 3.14
N LEU A 316 7.39 18.58 3.40
CA LEU A 316 7.13 17.83 4.64
C LEU A 316 7.40 18.66 5.91
N GLU A 317 8.50 19.40 5.95
CA GLU A 317 8.83 20.20 7.13
C GLU A 317 7.84 21.36 7.34
N ALA A 318 7.34 21.96 6.27
CA ALA A 318 6.29 22.97 6.37
C ALA A 318 4.97 22.37 6.86
N VAL A 319 4.63 21.17 6.39
CA VAL A 319 3.44 20.41 6.84
C VAL A 319 3.51 20.11 8.34
N LYS A 320 4.67 19.70 8.86
CA LYS A 320 4.89 19.47 10.29
C LYS A 320 4.79 20.78 11.08
N GLN A 321 5.41 21.85 10.57
CA GLN A 321 5.47 23.12 11.25
C GLN A 321 4.09 23.74 11.43
N GLU A 322 3.15 23.57 10.48
CA GLU A 322 1.78 24.05 10.63
C GLU A 322 1.09 23.53 11.91
N ILE A 323 1.29 22.25 12.23
CA ILE A 323 0.74 21.62 13.43
C ILE A 323 1.44 22.13 14.69
N ILE A 324 2.78 22.26 14.62
CA ILE A 324 3.57 22.78 15.75
C ILE A 324 3.19 24.23 16.05
N ASP A 325 3.01 25.08 15.03
CA ASP A 325 2.63 26.50 15.22
C ASP A 325 1.29 26.62 15.92
N MET A 326 0.30 25.78 15.57
CA MET A 326 -1.01 25.76 16.23
C MET A 326 -0.89 25.34 17.70
N LEU A 327 -0.09 24.32 17.99
CA LEU A 327 0.14 23.86 19.36
C LEU A 327 0.91 24.90 20.19
N ASP A 328 1.89 25.58 19.60
CA ASP A 328 2.64 26.67 20.23
C ASP A 328 1.74 27.89 20.50
N GLU A 329 0.83 28.18 19.61
CA GLU A 329 -0.16 29.23 19.84
C GLU A 329 -1.07 28.92 21.03
N LEU A 330 -1.58 27.68 21.10
CA LEU A 330 -2.37 27.25 22.27
C LEU A 330 -1.56 27.27 23.56
N LYS A 331 -0.27 26.86 23.51
CA LYS A 331 0.61 26.92 24.68
C LYS A 331 0.81 28.36 25.18
N ARG A 332 0.83 29.33 24.29
CA ARG A 332 0.99 30.74 24.62
C ARG A 332 -0.31 31.37 25.11
N THR A 333 -1.47 30.96 24.55
CA THR A 333 -2.76 31.64 24.78
C THR A 333 -3.64 30.94 25.83
N ARG A 334 -3.43 29.62 26.08
CA ARG A 334 -4.25 28.83 26.98
C ARG A 334 -3.46 28.46 28.25
N PRO A 335 -3.83 28.95 29.42
CA PRO A 335 -3.16 28.61 30.66
C PRO A 335 -3.10 27.11 30.91
N GLY A 336 -1.95 26.61 31.32
CA GLY A 336 -1.71 25.19 31.62
C GLY A 336 -1.54 24.29 30.41
N PHE A 337 -1.74 24.77 29.17
CA PHE A 337 -1.59 23.95 27.99
C PHE A 337 -0.11 23.50 27.82
N ASP A 338 0.07 22.19 27.79
CA ASP A 338 1.35 21.56 27.44
C ASP A 338 1.12 20.39 26.48
N TYR A 339 2.09 20.15 25.61
CA TYR A 339 1.95 19.15 24.56
C TYR A 339 3.27 18.43 24.23
N GLY A 340 3.15 17.30 23.54
CA GLY A 340 4.22 16.60 22.86
C GLY A 340 3.77 16.15 21.49
N VAL A 341 4.70 16.05 20.54
CA VAL A 341 4.43 15.48 19.21
C VAL A 341 5.46 14.38 18.94
N ARG A 342 4.95 13.21 18.54
CA ARG A 342 5.78 12.07 18.15
C ARG A 342 5.43 11.65 16.73
N GLU A 343 6.41 11.72 15.82
CA GLU A 343 6.23 11.18 14.48
C GLU A 343 6.10 9.65 14.53
N ILE A 344 5.08 9.13 13.87
CA ILE A 344 4.87 7.68 13.68
C ILE A 344 5.53 7.27 12.37
N MET A 345 5.19 7.98 11.27
CA MET A 345 5.85 7.80 9.98
C MET A 345 5.68 9.01 9.08
N SER A 346 6.58 9.16 8.11
CA SER A 346 6.47 10.19 7.08
C SER A 346 7.06 9.74 5.76
N PHE A 347 6.36 10.05 4.66
CA PHE A 347 6.83 9.87 3.30
C PHE A 347 6.47 11.09 2.46
N VAL A 348 7.44 11.57 1.70
CA VAL A 348 7.21 12.65 0.73
C VAL A 348 6.49 12.11 -0.51
N PRO A 349 5.77 12.95 -1.27
CA PRO A 349 5.21 12.54 -2.55
C PRO A 349 6.29 11.98 -3.48
N THR A 350 5.91 11.00 -4.28
CA THR A 350 6.75 10.47 -5.36
C THR A 350 6.02 10.60 -6.68
N ALA A 351 6.79 10.81 -7.75
CA ALA A 351 6.28 10.78 -9.11
C ALA A 351 7.38 10.28 -10.06
N THR A 352 7.04 9.33 -10.91
CA THR A 352 7.88 8.87 -12.02
C THR A 352 7.59 9.72 -13.23
N PRO A 353 8.60 10.30 -13.89
CA PRO A 353 8.39 11.09 -15.11
C PRO A 353 7.69 10.29 -16.21
N ARG A 354 6.83 10.92 -16.98
CA ARG A 354 6.10 10.26 -18.07
C ARG A 354 7.03 9.70 -19.15
N GLU A 355 8.21 10.30 -19.31
CA GLU A 355 9.25 9.91 -20.25
C GLU A 355 10.09 8.72 -19.77
N ALA A 356 9.88 8.26 -18.52
CA ALA A 356 10.61 7.13 -17.98
C ALA A 356 10.35 5.85 -18.80
N PRO A 357 11.38 5.01 -19.01
CA PRO A 357 11.26 3.80 -19.82
C PRO A 357 10.10 2.90 -19.43
N VAL A 358 9.89 2.67 -18.12
CA VAL A 358 8.80 1.82 -17.63
C VAL A 358 7.42 2.40 -17.97
N VAL A 359 7.27 3.72 -17.92
CA VAL A 359 6.02 4.42 -18.28
C VAL A 359 5.73 4.25 -19.77
N GLN A 360 6.73 4.53 -20.61
CA GLN A 360 6.59 4.48 -22.07
C GLN A 360 6.33 3.04 -22.56
N ALA A 361 7.04 2.06 -22.03
CA ALA A 361 6.81 0.65 -22.36
C ALA A 361 5.41 0.18 -21.97
N THR A 362 4.96 0.53 -20.75
CA THR A 362 3.62 0.17 -20.29
C THR A 362 2.54 0.89 -21.09
N ALA A 363 2.73 2.16 -21.45
CA ALA A 363 1.78 2.92 -22.28
C ALA A 363 1.60 2.27 -23.66
N ARG A 364 2.70 1.95 -24.35
CA ARG A 364 2.64 1.24 -25.63
C ARG A 364 1.98 -0.13 -25.50
N ALA A 365 2.24 -0.84 -24.43
CA ALA A 365 1.63 -2.14 -24.18
C ALA A 365 0.11 -2.03 -23.95
N ILE A 366 -0.35 -1.04 -23.17
CA ILE A 366 -1.79 -0.75 -22.97
C ILE A 366 -2.45 -0.42 -24.32
N ALA A 367 -1.88 0.52 -25.07
CA ALA A 367 -2.42 0.89 -26.37
C ALA A 367 -2.53 -0.32 -27.32
N ARG A 368 -1.55 -1.22 -27.30
CA ARG A 368 -1.53 -2.44 -28.12
C ARG A 368 -2.56 -3.48 -27.68
N VAL A 369 -2.72 -3.71 -26.36
CA VAL A 369 -3.61 -4.74 -25.82
C VAL A 369 -5.06 -4.27 -25.81
N LEU A 370 -5.31 -3.02 -25.34
CA LEU A 370 -6.66 -2.50 -25.14
C LEU A 370 -7.17 -1.67 -26.33
N GLY A 371 -6.33 -1.35 -27.30
CA GLY A 371 -6.70 -0.53 -28.44
C GLY A 371 -7.05 0.93 -28.10
N ARG A 372 -6.57 1.43 -26.96
CA ARG A 372 -6.78 2.81 -26.49
C ARG A 372 -5.57 3.32 -25.72
N GLU A 373 -5.37 4.64 -25.73
CA GLU A 373 -4.30 5.28 -24.96
C GLU A 373 -4.56 5.15 -23.44
N PRO A 374 -3.48 4.97 -22.64
CA PRO A 374 -3.62 4.95 -21.19
C PRO A 374 -3.94 6.33 -20.62
N SER A 375 -4.61 6.35 -19.47
CA SER A 375 -4.64 7.53 -18.62
C SER A 375 -3.53 7.45 -17.56
N PHE A 376 -2.98 8.62 -17.23
CA PHE A 376 -1.96 8.74 -16.18
C PHE A 376 -2.62 9.24 -14.91
N ILE A 377 -2.35 8.57 -13.79
CA ILE A 377 -2.91 8.92 -12.48
C ILE A 377 -1.83 8.98 -11.42
N ALA A 378 -2.17 9.52 -10.26
CA ALA A 378 -1.43 9.39 -9.01
C ALA A 378 -2.34 8.81 -7.92
N SER A 379 -1.78 8.00 -7.04
CA SER A 379 -2.53 7.38 -5.94
C SER A 379 -2.83 8.40 -4.83
N PRO A 380 -4.01 8.35 -4.23
CA PRO A 380 -4.34 9.13 -3.05
C PRO A 380 -3.65 8.61 -1.79
N GLY A 381 -3.32 7.33 -1.74
CA GLY A 381 -2.55 6.64 -0.70
C GLY A 381 -1.08 6.46 -1.07
N THR A 382 -0.26 6.10 -0.12
CA THR A 382 1.13 5.68 -0.36
C THR A 382 1.17 4.17 -0.56
N TYR A 383 2.02 3.69 -1.45
CA TYR A 383 2.29 2.28 -1.70
C TYR A 383 3.80 2.03 -1.79
N ASP A 384 4.22 0.82 -2.06
CA ASP A 384 5.62 0.37 -1.98
C ASP A 384 6.64 1.21 -2.78
N GLN A 385 6.19 1.97 -3.79
CA GLN A 385 7.06 2.92 -4.53
C GLN A 385 7.81 3.88 -3.60
N LYS A 386 7.20 4.27 -2.46
CA LYS A 386 7.84 5.14 -1.45
C LYS A 386 9.21 4.64 -1.01
N HIS A 387 9.36 3.33 -0.79
CA HIS A 387 10.62 2.71 -0.37
C HIS A 387 11.56 2.47 -1.54
N ILE A 388 11.03 2.06 -2.70
CA ILE A 388 11.82 1.80 -3.91
C ILE A 388 12.53 3.07 -4.36
N VAL A 389 11.79 4.18 -4.42
CA VAL A 389 12.36 5.48 -4.83
C VAL A 389 13.27 6.07 -3.77
N ARG A 390 12.83 6.09 -2.51
CA ARG A 390 13.53 6.81 -1.44
C ARG A 390 14.74 6.05 -0.90
N THR A 391 14.59 4.75 -0.67
CA THR A 391 15.64 3.92 -0.06
C THR A 391 16.45 3.20 -1.12
N GLY A 392 15.79 2.63 -2.13
CA GLY A 392 16.44 1.94 -3.25
C GLY A 392 17.07 2.90 -4.27
N GLY A 393 16.62 4.16 -4.32
CA GLY A 393 17.11 5.15 -5.27
C GLY A 393 16.65 4.93 -6.71
N LEU A 394 15.73 3.99 -6.94
CA LEU A 394 15.27 3.62 -8.26
C LEU A 394 13.98 4.39 -8.62
N ARG A 395 14.10 5.37 -9.53
CA ARG A 395 12.97 6.22 -9.94
C ARG A 395 12.14 5.65 -11.09
N ASP A 396 12.65 4.67 -11.81
CA ASP A 396 11.92 4.01 -12.91
C ASP A 396 11.01 2.93 -12.36
N CYS A 397 9.93 3.37 -11.71
CA CYS A 397 9.00 2.57 -10.93
C CYS A 397 7.59 3.12 -11.05
N ILE A 398 6.62 2.28 -11.42
CA ILE A 398 5.20 2.62 -11.54
C ILE A 398 4.33 1.60 -10.83
N ALA A 399 3.05 1.97 -10.59
CA ALA A 399 2.04 0.97 -10.34
C ALA A 399 1.14 0.78 -11.57
N TYR A 400 0.84 -0.48 -11.87
CA TYR A 400 -0.03 -0.91 -12.95
C TYR A 400 -0.55 -2.32 -12.69
N GLY A 401 -1.84 -2.53 -12.58
CA GLY A 401 -2.41 -3.86 -12.33
C GLY A 401 -3.92 -3.93 -12.51
N PRO A 402 -4.49 -5.15 -12.37
CA PRO A 402 -5.92 -5.39 -12.49
C PRO A 402 -6.69 -4.92 -11.26
N GLY A 403 -8.00 -4.74 -11.43
CA GLY A 403 -8.89 -4.37 -10.34
C GLY A 403 -9.08 -2.86 -10.19
N ILE A 404 -9.88 -2.50 -9.22
CA ILE A 404 -10.35 -1.13 -8.98
C ILE A 404 -10.09 -0.78 -7.51
N LEU A 405 -9.33 0.26 -7.25
CA LEU A 405 -8.93 0.66 -5.89
C LEU A 405 -10.13 0.89 -4.94
N ASP A 406 -11.25 1.36 -5.46
CA ASP A 406 -12.46 1.59 -4.66
C ASP A 406 -13.06 0.30 -4.07
N LEU A 407 -12.69 -0.88 -4.58
CA LEU A 407 -13.08 -2.19 -4.05
C LEU A 407 -12.12 -2.71 -2.98
N ALA A 408 -10.92 -2.16 -2.91
CA ALA A 408 -9.94 -2.54 -1.90
C ALA A 408 -10.49 -2.28 -0.49
N HIS A 409 -10.21 -3.20 0.43
CA HIS A 409 -10.62 -3.13 1.85
C HIS A 409 -12.15 -3.17 2.09
N GLN A 410 -12.98 -3.32 1.03
CA GLN A 410 -14.43 -3.44 1.15
C GLN A 410 -14.85 -4.92 1.30
N PRO A 411 -16.02 -5.21 1.92
CA PRO A 411 -16.63 -6.52 1.79
C PRO A 411 -16.99 -6.80 0.31
N ASP A 412 -17.01 -8.08 -0.05
CA ASP A 412 -17.24 -8.54 -1.43
C ASP A 412 -16.22 -7.97 -2.45
N GLU A 413 -14.99 -7.70 -1.99
CA GLU A 413 -13.85 -7.39 -2.84
C GLU A 413 -13.71 -8.45 -3.93
N TYR A 414 -13.47 -8.02 -5.18
CA TYR A 414 -13.28 -8.92 -6.31
C TYR A 414 -12.30 -8.36 -7.33
N VAL A 415 -11.76 -9.25 -8.17
CA VAL A 415 -11.07 -8.89 -9.41
C VAL A 415 -11.78 -9.55 -10.60
N ALA A 416 -11.94 -8.80 -11.69
CA ALA A 416 -12.50 -9.36 -12.93
C ALA A 416 -11.45 -10.25 -13.63
N VAL A 417 -11.90 -11.40 -14.17
CA VAL A 417 -11.02 -12.33 -14.90
C VAL A 417 -10.43 -11.67 -16.14
N ASP A 418 -11.24 -10.91 -16.88
CA ASP A 418 -10.78 -10.15 -18.06
C ASP A 418 -9.68 -9.16 -17.69
N ASP A 419 -9.77 -8.51 -16.53
CA ASP A 419 -8.73 -7.58 -16.06
C ASP A 419 -7.42 -8.31 -15.73
N LEU A 420 -7.50 -9.52 -15.16
CA LEU A 420 -6.33 -10.36 -14.93
C LEU A 420 -5.62 -10.72 -16.24
N VAL A 421 -6.39 -11.13 -17.25
CA VAL A 421 -5.86 -11.48 -18.58
C VAL A 421 -5.22 -10.26 -19.25
N HIS A 422 -5.93 -9.14 -19.32
CA HIS A 422 -5.44 -7.91 -19.93
C HIS A 422 -4.17 -7.39 -19.22
N SER A 423 -4.18 -7.38 -17.88
CA SER A 423 -3.00 -6.96 -17.12
C SER A 423 -1.79 -7.86 -17.37
N ALA A 424 -1.98 -9.19 -17.41
CA ALA A 424 -0.89 -10.11 -17.71
C ALA A 424 -0.33 -9.88 -19.12
N GLN A 425 -1.20 -9.63 -20.12
CA GLN A 425 -0.78 -9.29 -21.49
C GLN A 425 0.03 -7.99 -21.55
N VAL A 426 -0.44 -6.94 -20.88
CA VAL A 426 0.26 -5.65 -20.81
C VAL A 426 1.60 -5.79 -20.11
N MET A 427 1.64 -6.45 -18.95
CA MET A 427 2.87 -6.64 -18.17
C MET A 427 3.91 -7.47 -18.94
N ALA A 428 3.50 -8.54 -19.62
CA ALA A 428 4.40 -9.35 -20.45
C ALA A 428 5.00 -8.53 -21.60
N LEU A 429 4.16 -7.76 -22.30
CA LEU A 429 4.60 -6.95 -23.43
C LEU A 429 5.50 -5.79 -22.99
N ALA A 430 5.14 -5.10 -21.89
CA ALA A 430 5.97 -4.04 -21.31
C ALA A 430 7.33 -4.58 -20.86
N ALA A 431 7.34 -5.71 -20.14
CA ALA A 431 8.58 -6.36 -19.71
C ALA A 431 9.46 -6.73 -20.90
N TRP A 432 8.89 -7.28 -21.96
CA TRP A 432 9.66 -7.59 -23.18
C TRP A 432 10.32 -6.34 -23.79
N GLN A 433 9.58 -5.25 -23.95
CA GLN A 433 10.10 -3.99 -24.48
C GLN A 433 11.24 -3.44 -23.62
N LEU A 434 11.07 -3.47 -22.30
CA LEU A 434 12.10 -3.03 -21.35
C LEU A 434 13.35 -3.90 -21.43
N LEU A 435 13.22 -5.24 -21.49
CA LEU A 435 14.34 -6.15 -21.65
C LEU A 435 15.14 -5.92 -22.96
N GLN A 436 14.48 -5.44 -24.03
CA GLN A 436 15.14 -5.10 -25.27
C GLN A 436 15.81 -3.71 -25.26
N GLY A 437 15.62 -2.92 -24.20
CA GLY A 437 16.08 -1.53 -24.13
C GLY A 437 15.32 -0.60 -25.09
N GLU A 438 14.09 -0.94 -25.44
CA GLU A 438 13.22 -0.11 -26.28
C GLU A 438 12.62 1.01 -25.41
N THR A 439 13.27 2.17 -25.40
CA THR A 439 12.83 3.39 -24.68
C THR A 439 12.00 4.31 -25.58
#